data_9d76d06b588f4a93d9234bf073038a20
#
_entry.id   9d76d06b588f4a93d9234bf073038a20
#
_cell.length_a   1.000
_cell.length_b   1.000
_cell.length_c   1.000
_cell.angle_alpha   90.00
_cell.angle_beta   90.00
_cell.angle_gamma   90.00
#
_symmetry.space_group_name_H-M   'P 1'
#
loop_
_entity.id
_entity.type
_entity.pdbx_description
1 polymer ?
#
loop_
_entity_poly.entity_id
_entity_poly.type
_entity_poly.pdbx_seq_one_letter_code
_entity_poly.pdbx_strand_id
1 'polypeptide(L)'
;MKTEEALKIIGGSLSKHSKMPGWSIGLPAKECKTGGKLQKIPGSVCYDCYALKGCYVFKVVQDAQYRRLAAITGDKWVEAMAHLINSKKPDVFRWHDSGDVQDLDHLKKIYAVCRLTPGKRHWLPTREAWIKDHLQHKPNNLVIRFSAPMVNQPAPGSWPNSSEVVTEGGNCPSSKQGNQCLDCRACWDPAIKTIQYKAH
;
A
#
# COMPACT_ATOMS: atom_id res chain seq x y z
N MET A 1 20.75 14.38 3.77
CA MET A 1 20.89 12.92 4.02
C MET A 1 21.44 12.25 2.78
N LYS A 2 22.42 11.35 2.91
CA LYS A 2 22.90 10.52 1.79
C LYS A 2 21.94 9.33 1.55
N THR A 3 21.86 8.86 0.30
CA THR A 3 20.96 7.74 -0.05
C THR A 3 21.27 6.46 0.75
N GLU A 4 22.54 6.12 0.94
CA GLU A 4 22.93 4.95 1.74
C GLU A 4 22.49 5.04 3.21
N GLU A 5 22.61 6.22 3.79
CA GLU A 5 22.11 6.50 5.14
C GLU A 5 20.59 6.32 5.22
N ALA A 6 19.86 6.88 4.25
CA ALA A 6 18.40 6.75 4.18
C ALA A 6 17.95 5.28 4.06
N LEU A 7 18.64 4.48 3.23
CA LEU A 7 18.37 3.05 3.09
C LEU A 7 18.56 2.29 4.41
N LYS A 8 19.61 2.60 5.17
CA LYS A 8 19.83 2.00 6.49
C LYS A 8 18.71 2.37 7.47
N ILE A 9 18.31 3.65 7.49
CA ILE A 9 17.27 4.16 8.39
C ILE A 9 15.93 3.51 8.13
N ILE A 10 15.53 3.26 6.86
CA ILE A 10 14.24 2.64 6.54
C ILE A 10 14.28 1.11 6.55
N GLY A 11 15.41 0.49 6.89
CA GLY A 11 15.55 -0.97 6.94
C GLY A 11 15.77 -1.66 5.58
N GLY A 12 16.17 -0.92 4.55
CA GLY A 12 16.48 -1.47 3.22
C GLY A 12 15.98 -0.60 2.06
N SER A 13 15.89 -1.19 0.87
CA SER A 13 15.48 -0.47 -0.35
C SER A 13 13.96 -0.38 -0.50
N LEU A 14 13.50 0.62 -1.24
CA LEU A 14 12.15 0.62 -1.79
C LEU A 14 12.01 -0.50 -2.84
N SER A 15 10.79 -1.03 -2.99
CA SER A 15 10.47 -2.08 -3.97
C SER A 15 10.07 -1.46 -5.31
N LYS A 16 10.60 -2.00 -6.41
CA LYS A 16 10.19 -1.65 -7.76
C LYS A 16 9.39 -2.81 -8.35
N HIS A 17 8.14 -2.54 -8.71
CA HIS A 17 7.27 -3.56 -9.30
C HIS A 17 7.45 -3.64 -10.82
N SER A 18 7.31 -4.85 -11.36
CA SER A 18 7.28 -5.07 -12.81
C SER A 18 5.90 -4.75 -13.42
N LYS A 19 4.84 -4.89 -12.64
CA LYS A 19 3.44 -4.77 -13.12
C LYS A 19 2.84 -3.39 -12.92
N MET A 20 3.39 -2.59 -12.01
CA MET A 20 2.81 -1.34 -11.54
C MET A 20 3.83 -0.21 -11.69
N PRO A 21 3.40 1.02 -12.08
CA PRO A 21 4.29 2.16 -12.14
C PRO A 21 4.75 2.57 -10.73
N GLY A 22 5.91 3.20 -10.69
CA GLY A 22 6.44 3.77 -9.45
C GLY A 22 7.13 2.75 -8.55
N TRP A 23 7.25 3.15 -7.30
CA TRP A 23 7.93 2.41 -6.25
C TRP A 23 6.96 2.17 -5.09
N SER A 24 7.30 1.24 -4.22
CA SER A 24 6.54 0.94 -3.00
C SER A 24 7.45 0.61 -1.83
N ILE A 25 6.83 0.41 -0.68
CA ILE A 25 7.45 -0.22 0.48
C ILE A 25 6.52 -1.33 0.97
N GLY A 26 7.04 -2.55 1.16
CA GLY A 26 6.29 -3.68 1.71
C GLY A 26 6.68 -3.96 3.15
N LEU A 27 5.68 -4.35 3.94
CA LEU A 27 5.81 -4.85 5.30
C LEU A 27 5.41 -6.34 5.34
N PRO A 28 5.74 -7.09 6.40
CA PRO A 28 5.36 -8.49 6.47
C PRO A 28 3.84 -8.64 6.57
N ALA A 29 3.25 -9.40 5.64
CA ALA A 29 1.80 -9.63 5.62
C ALA A 29 1.30 -10.43 6.84
N LYS A 30 2.19 -11.17 7.51
CA LYS A 30 1.90 -11.88 8.77
C LYS A 30 1.60 -10.92 9.92
N GLU A 31 2.04 -9.67 9.83
CA GLU A 31 1.84 -8.62 10.83
C GLU A 31 0.62 -7.71 10.51
N CYS A 32 -0.16 -8.04 9.48
CA CYS A 32 -1.43 -7.37 9.24
C CYS A 32 -2.41 -7.63 10.39
N LYS A 33 -2.89 -6.58 11.05
CA LYS A 33 -3.82 -6.73 12.19
C LYS A 33 -5.20 -7.19 11.74
N THR A 34 -5.85 -6.40 10.89
CA THR A 34 -7.17 -6.75 10.32
C THR A 34 -7.05 -7.86 9.28
N GLY A 35 -6.07 -7.78 8.38
CA GLY A 35 -5.83 -8.81 7.38
C GLY A 35 -5.53 -10.18 7.98
N GLY A 36 -4.77 -10.25 9.07
CA GLY A 36 -4.46 -11.50 9.77
C GLY A 36 -5.71 -12.19 10.36
N LYS A 37 -6.71 -11.43 10.81
CA LYS A 37 -8.01 -11.99 11.24
C LYS A 37 -8.80 -12.52 10.05
N LEU A 38 -8.80 -11.78 8.95
CA LEU A 38 -9.52 -12.13 7.71
C LEU A 38 -8.91 -13.36 7.01
N GLN A 39 -7.63 -13.65 7.18
CA GLN A 39 -7.01 -14.88 6.66
C GLN A 39 -7.70 -16.17 7.12
N LYS A 40 -8.41 -16.12 8.25
CA LYS A 40 -9.15 -17.26 8.82
C LYS A 40 -10.59 -17.35 8.32
N ILE A 41 -11.05 -16.40 7.49
CA ILE A 41 -12.44 -16.30 7.06
C ILE A 41 -12.53 -16.67 5.57
N PRO A 42 -13.12 -17.83 5.22
CA PRO A 42 -13.33 -18.20 3.83
C PRO A 42 -14.14 -17.15 3.07
N GLY A 43 -13.75 -16.88 1.82
CA GLY A 43 -14.37 -15.85 0.98
C GLY A 43 -13.89 -14.43 1.25
N SER A 44 -13.06 -14.22 2.29
CA SER A 44 -12.37 -12.94 2.45
C SER A 44 -11.24 -12.80 1.42
N VAL A 45 -10.94 -11.56 1.03
CA VAL A 45 -9.81 -11.28 0.12
C VAL A 45 -8.46 -11.66 0.74
N CYS A 46 -8.36 -11.69 2.07
CA CYS A 46 -7.13 -12.06 2.78
C CYS A 46 -6.99 -13.58 3.00
N TYR A 47 -8.05 -14.39 2.81
CA TYR A 47 -8.01 -15.85 2.95
C TYR A 47 -6.95 -16.48 2.04
N ASP A 48 -6.85 -15.99 0.81
CA ASP A 48 -5.87 -16.40 -0.18
C ASP A 48 -4.86 -15.29 -0.53
N CYS A 49 -4.29 -14.67 0.50
CA CYS A 49 -3.44 -13.50 0.36
C CYS A 49 -2.18 -13.80 -0.46
N TYR A 50 -2.02 -13.10 -1.58
CA TYR A 50 -0.85 -13.24 -2.45
C TYR A 50 0.48 -12.93 -1.74
N ALA A 51 0.47 -12.07 -0.73
CA ALA A 51 1.67 -11.70 0.04
C ALA A 51 2.11 -12.77 1.05
N LEU A 52 1.42 -13.91 1.10
CA LEU A 52 1.82 -15.11 1.84
C LEU A 52 2.28 -16.24 0.91
N LYS A 53 2.48 -15.96 -0.38
CA LYS A 53 2.82 -16.92 -1.43
C LYS A 53 3.96 -16.40 -2.32
N GLY A 54 4.44 -17.26 -3.21
CA GLY A 54 5.41 -16.91 -4.23
C GLY A 54 6.69 -16.30 -3.63
N CYS A 55 7.20 -15.25 -4.24
CA CYS A 55 8.45 -14.60 -3.79
C CYS A 55 8.36 -13.97 -2.38
N TYR A 56 7.16 -13.69 -1.87
CA TYR A 56 6.99 -13.11 -0.52
C TYR A 56 7.37 -14.09 0.60
N VAL A 57 7.42 -15.41 0.33
CA VAL A 57 7.85 -16.40 1.33
C VAL A 57 9.35 -16.64 1.33
N PHE A 58 10.10 -16.08 0.39
CA PHE A 58 11.55 -16.18 0.41
C PHE A 58 12.14 -15.47 1.63
N LYS A 59 13.06 -16.16 2.31
CA LYS A 59 13.66 -15.64 3.55
C LYS A 59 14.24 -14.23 3.39
N VAL A 60 14.94 -13.96 2.30
CA VAL A 60 15.54 -12.64 2.03
C VAL A 60 14.48 -11.53 1.93
N VAL A 61 13.30 -11.84 1.38
CA VAL A 61 12.18 -10.90 1.26
C VAL A 61 11.54 -10.67 2.63
N GLN A 62 11.29 -11.74 3.38
CA GLN A 62 10.72 -11.64 4.73
C GLN A 62 11.66 -10.86 5.67
N ASP A 63 12.94 -11.18 5.68
CA ASP A 63 13.93 -10.47 6.49
C ASP A 63 13.97 -8.97 6.16
N ALA A 64 13.87 -8.61 4.88
CA ALA A 64 13.78 -7.21 4.46
C ALA A 64 12.50 -6.53 4.93
N GLN A 65 11.37 -7.21 4.89
CA GLN A 65 10.09 -6.70 5.37
C GLN A 65 10.09 -6.48 6.88
N TYR A 66 10.65 -7.42 7.67
CA TYR A 66 10.76 -7.27 9.12
C TYR A 66 11.73 -6.15 9.52
N ARG A 67 12.86 -5.97 8.81
CA ARG A 67 13.74 -4.81 9.03
C ARG A 67 13.01 -3.48 8.77
N ARG A 68 12.20 -3.39 7.71
CA ARG A 68 11.40 -2.20 7.42
C ARG A 68 10.34 -1.95 8.48
N LEU A 69 9.70 -3.00 8.98
CA LEU A 69 8.73 -2.89 10.08
C LEU A 69 9.38 -2.33 11.32
N ALA A 70 10.51 -2.89 11.74
CA ALA A 70 11.26 -2.41 12.91
C ALA A 70 11.74 -0.96 12.75
N ALA A 71 12.07 -0.55 11.53
CA ALA A 71 12.56 0.78 11.22
C ALA A 71 11.51 1.90 11.38
N ILE A 72 10.21 1.59 11.32
CA ILE A 72 9.12 2.58 11.38
C ILE A 72 9.20 3.43 12.65
N THR A 73 9.64 2.86 13.77
CA THR A 73 9.72 3.57 15.05
C THR A 73 10.84 4.61 15.11
N GLY A 74 11.82 4.53 14.20
CA GLY A 74 12.98 5.44 14.20
C GLY A 74 12.60 6.91 13.97
N ASP A 75 13.29 7.82 14.65
CA ASP A 75 13.01 9.27 14.61
C ASP A 75 13.22 9.88 13.22
N LYS A 76 14.23 9.42 12.50
CA LYS A 76 14.58 9.92 11.15
C LYS A 76 13.88 9.18 10.01
N TRP A 77 12.94 8.29 10.31
CA TRP A 77 12.29 7.47 9.28
C TRP A 77 11.52 8.32 8.26
N VAL A 78 10.85 9.38 8.72
CA VAL A 78 10.05 10.28 7.86
C VAL A 78 10.94 10.98 6.84
N GLU A 79 12.04 11.57 7.28
CA GLU A 79 12.98 12.29 6.41
C GLU A 79 13.68 11.33 5.43
N ALA A 80 14.04 10.14 5.91
CA ALA A 80 14.68 9.13 5.07
C ALA A 80 13.74 8.59 3.99
N MET A 81 12.48 8.32 4.33
CA MET A 81 11.45 7.92 3.36
C MET A 81 11.21 9.02 2.33
N ALA A 82 11.05 10.27 2.77
CA ALA A 82 10.84 11.40 1.87
C ALA A 82 12.03 11.60 0.92
N HIS A 83 13.26 11.52 1.42
CA HIS A 83 14.49 11.59 0.61
C HIS A 83 14.50 10.52 -0.48
N LEU A 84 14.23 9.27 -0.12
CA LEU A 84 14.23 8.16 -1.08
C LEU A 84 13.11 8.26 -2.10
N ILE A 85 11.90 8.66 -1.71
CA ILE A 85 10.77 8.82 -2.62
C ILE A 85 11.03 9.98 -3.61
N ASN A 86 11.54 11.12 -3.13
CA ASN A 86 11.88 12.25 -3.98
C ASN A 86 12.98 11.93 -4.99
N SER A 87 13.91 11.04 -4.65
CA SER A 87 14.99 10.60 -5.56
C SER A 87 14.51 9.76 -6.74
N LYS A 88 13.26 9.25 -6.73
CA LYS A 88 12.72 8.40 -7.79
C LYS A 88 12.07 9.24 -8.89
N LYS A 89 12.33 8.88 -10.16
CA LYS A 89 11.75 9.56 -11.34
C LYS A 89 10.21 9.50 -11.40
N PRO A 90 9.54 8.31 -11.21
CA PRO A 90 8.09 8.26 -11.25
C PRO A 90 7.44 9.18 -10.21
N ASP A 91 6.36 9.85 -10.63
CA ASP A 91 5.56 10.75 -9.79
C ASP A 91 4.56 10.03 -8.86
N VAL A 92 4.53 8.69 -8.90
CA VAL A 92 3.60 7.86 -8.13
C VAL A 92 4.34 6.95 -7.15
N PHE A 93 3.76 6.80 -5.96
CA PHE A 93 4.25 5.90 -4.90
C PHE A 93 3.08 5.10 -4.30
N ARG A 94 3.29 3.79 -4.06
CA ARG A 94 2.33 2.93 -3.37
C ARG A 94 2.84 2.61 -1.97
N TRP A 95 1.99 2.83 -0.98
CA TRP A 95 2.20 2.30 0.36
C TRP A 95 1.75 0.85 0.44
N HIS A 96 2.53 0.00 1.07
CA HIS A 96 2.23 -1.39 1.39
C HIS A 96 1.79 -2.24 0.17
N ASP A 97 2.77 -2.64 -0.65
CA ASP A 97 2.55 -3.72 -1.62
C ASP A 97 2.29 -5.06 -0.93
N SER A 98 2.76 -5.20 0.31
CA SER A 98 2.38 -6.22 1.30
C SER A 98 2.35 -5.60 2.69
N GLY A 99 1.61 -6.21 3.62
CA GLY A 99 1.38 -5.62 4.93
C GLY A 99 0.32 -4.51 4.92
N ASP A 100 0.12 -3.85 6.04
CA ASP A 100 -0.82 -2.74 6.22
C ASP A 100 -0.30 -1.75 7.27
N VAL A 101 -1.01 -0.64 7.48
CA VAL A 101 -0.72 0.35 8.52
C VAL A 101 -0.77 -0.32 9.90
N GLN A 102 0.25 -0.09 10.71
CA GLN A 102 0.40 -0.79 11.98
C GLN A 102 -0.38 -0.13 13.12
N ASP A 103 -0.37 1.19 13.15
CA ASP A 103 -1.00 2.00 14.21
C ASP A 103 -1.14 3.47 13.77
N LEU A 104 -1.64 4.29 14.67
CA LEU A 104 -1.84 5.72 14.43
C LEU A 104 -0.53 6.48 14.21
N ASP A 105 0.53 6.12 14.90
CA ASP A 105 1.83 6.79 14.75
C ASP A 105 2.46 6.47 13.39
N HIS A 106 2.32 5.24 12.93
CA HIS A 106 2.71 4.87 11.55
C HIS A 106 1.89 5.68 10.52
N LEU A 107 0.57 5.80 10.70
CA LEU A 107 -0.27 6.60 9.80
C LEU A 107 0.16 8.08 9.79
N LYS A 108 0.43 8.67 10.94
CA LYS A 108 0.94 10.05 11.05
C LYS A 108 2.28 10.23 10.33
N LYS A 109 3.19 9.26 10.46
CA LYS A 109 4.48 9.26 9.73
C LYS A 109 4.27 9.18 8.22
N ILE A 110 3.34 8.34 7.73
CA ILE A 110 2.95 8.29 6.30
C ILE A 110 2.45 9.67 5.84
N TYR A 111 1.58 10.32 6.61
CA TYR A 111 1.08 11.66 6.29
C TYR A 111 2.22 12.69 6.23
N ALA A 112 3.15 12.64 7.17
CA ALA A 112 4.31 13.52 7.18
C ALA A 112 5.20 13.32 5.93
N VAL A 113 5.46 12.07 5.54
CA VAL A 113 6.21 11.76 4.30
C VAL A 113 5.49 12.32 3.07
N CYS A 114 4.16 12.15 2.98
CA CYS A 114 3.39 12.69 1.85
C CYS A 114 3.51 14.22 1.76
N ARG A 115 3.48 14.93 2.90
CA ARG A 115 3.68 16.41 2.93
C ARG A 115 5.08 16.82 2.48
N LEU A 116 6.11 16.03 2.79
CA LEU A 116 7.50 16.28 2.39
C LEU A 116 7.81 15.86 0.94
N THR A 117 6.84 15.26 0.26
CA THR A 117 6.96 14.80 -1.13
C THR A 117 5.83 15.35 -2.01
N PRO A 118 5.61 16.69 -2.08
CA PRO A 118 4.44 17.29 -2.73
C PRO A 118 4.38 17.02 -4.23
N GLY A 119 5.50 16.76 -4.89
CA GLY A 119 5.57 16.38 -6.30
C GLY A 119 5.24 14.90 -6.58
N LYS A 120 4.82 14.13 -5.56
CA LYS A 120 4.46 12.72 -5.70
C LYS A 120 3.00 12.50 -5.35
N ARG A 121 2.33 11.64 -6.11
CA ARG A 121 0.99 11.14 -5.81
C ARG A 121 1.12 9.82 -5.06
N HIS A 122 0.50 9.72 -3.90
CA HIS A 122 0.55 8.55 -3.03
C HIS A 122 -0.76 7.78 -3.07
N TRP A 123 -0.65 6.46 -3.01
CA TRP A 123 -1.77 5.54 -2.84
C TRP A 123 -1.52 4.62 -1.67
N LEU A 124 -2.47 4.57 -0.74
CA LEU A 124 -2.48 3.69 0.42
C LEU A 124 -3.71 2.78 0.36
N PRO A 125 -3.56 1.52 -0.10
CA PRO A 125 -4.58 0.50 0.14
C PRO A 125 -4.54 0.07 1.60
N THR A 126 -5.69 -0.06 2.26
CA THR A 126 -5.76 -0.48 3.66
C THR A 126 -7.05 -1.23 3.97
N ARG A 127 -7.00 -2.12 4.96
CA ARG A 127 -8.16 -2.76 5.59
C ARG A 127 -8.42 -2.24 7.00
N GLU A 128 -7.59 -1.34 7.49
CA GLU A 128 -7.69 -0.78 8.83
C GLU A 128 -8.80 0.28 8.87
N ALA A 129 -10.00 -0.12 9.31
CA ALA A 129 -11.20 0.73 9.29
C ALA A 129 -11.08 1.97 10.16
N TRP A 130 -10.31 1.93 11.24
CA TRP A 130 -10.06 3.06 12.15
C TRP A 130 -9.39 4.26 11.48
N ILE A 131 -8.72 4.05 10.34
CA ILE A 131 -8.11 5.15 9.56
C ILE A 131 -9.16 6.16 9.10
N LYS A 132 -10.42 5.75 8.98
CA LYS A 132 -11.52 6.64 8.59
C LYS A 132 -11.65 7.85 9.48
N ASP A 133 -11.44 7.69 10.79
CA ASP A 133 -11.53 8.77 11.77
C ASP A 133 -10.39 9.79 11.67
N HIS A 134 -9.41 9.52 10.83
CA HIS A 134 -8.23 10.36 10.59
C HIS A 134 -8.15 10.94 9.17
N LEU A 135 -9.17 10.73 8.34
CA LEU A 135 -9.17 11.20 6.94
C LEU A 135 -9.14 12.72 6.82
N GLN A 136 -9.68 13.46 7.79
CA GLN A 136 -9.64 14.93 7.83
C GLN A 136 -8.20 15.50 7.87
N HIS A 137 -7.23 14.73 8.34
CA HIS A 137 -5.81 15.12 8.41
C HIS A 137 -4.98 14.64 7.21
N LYS A 138 -5.62 13.95 6.27
CA LYS A 138 -4.97 13.34 5.10
C LYS A 138 -4.39 14.41 4.16
N PRO A 139 -3.12 14.29 3.73
CA PRO A 139 -2.55 15.16 2.71
C PRO A 139 -3.28 15.04 1.36
N ASN A 140 -3.35 16.14 0.61
CA ASN A 140 -4.07 16.18 -0.68
C ASN A 140 -3.46 15.26 -1.74
N ASN A 141 -2.16 15.01 -1.69
CA ASN A 141 -1.45 14.12 -2.60
C ASN A 141 -1.51 12.64 -2.20
N LEU A 142 -2.34 12.26 -1.21
CA LEU A 142 -2.55 10.89 -0.78
C LEU A 142 -3.99 10.43 -1.06
N VAL A 143 -4.15 9.33 -1.77
CA VAL A 143 -5.41 8.60 -1.91
C VAL A 143 -5.37 7.38 -0.99
N ILE A 144 -6.28 7.33 -0.02
CA ILE A 144 -6.48 6.16 0.85
C ILE A 144 -7.67 5.39 0.30
N ARG A 145 -7.44 4.13 -0.11
CA ARG A 145 -8.50 3.24 -0.58
C ARG A 145 -8.76 2.15 0.44
N PHE A 146 -9.95 2.19 1.02
CA PHE A 146 -10.40 1.08 1.86
C PHE A 146 -10.65 -0.15 1.01
N SER A 147 -9.96 -1.23 1.30
CA SER A 147 -10.10 -2.48 0.58
C SER A 147 -11.25 -3.31 1.19
N ALA A 148 -12.29 -3.59 0.42
CA ALA A 148 -13.43 -4.40 0.86
C ALA A 148 -12.94 -5.76 1.40
N PRO A 149 -13.44 -6.22 2.56
CA PRO A 149 -12.93 -7.42 3.20
C PRO A 149 -13.29 -8.71 2.47
N MET A 150 -14.46 -8.75 1.81
CA MET A 150 -14.99 -9.95 1.17
C MET A 150 -14.95 -9.85 -0.35
N VAL A 151 -14.68 -10.99 -1.00
CA VAL A 151 -14.76 -11.11 -2.46
C VAL A 151 -16.22 -10.95 -2.92
N ASN A 152 -16.44 -10.27 -4.02
CA ASN A 152 -17.77 -9.96 -4.60
C ASN A 152 -18.69 -9.13 -3.69
N GLN A 153 -18.16 -8.49 -2.66
CA GLN A 153 -18.94 -7.59 -1.82
C GLN A 153 -18.41 -6.16 -1.92
N PRO A 154 -19.30 -5.17 -1.90
CA PRO A 154 -18.91 -3.78 -1.96
C PRO A 154 -18.23 -3.33 -0.66
N ALA A 155 -17.34 -2.36 -0.78
CA ALA A 155 -16.81 -1.64 0.35
C ALA A 155 -17.92 -0.75 0.97
N PRO A 156 -17.87 -0.45 2.29
CA PRO A 156 -18.82 0.47 2.92
C PRO A 156 -18.86 1.82 2.19
N GLY A 157 -20.05 2.26 1.80
CA GLY A 157 -20.26 3.49 1.00
C GLY A 157 -19.82 4.79 1.68
N SER A 158 -19.51 4.73 2.97
CA SER A 158 -19.02 5.86 3.76
C SER A 158 -17.53 6.20 3.56
N TRP A 159 -16.79 5.38 2.76
CA TRP A 159 -15.42 5.69 2.37
C TRP A 159 -15.38 6.52 1.09
N PRO A 160 -14.60 7.61 1.03
CA PRO A 160 -14.50 8.44 -0.16
C PRO A 160 -13.86 7.68 -1.34
N ASN A 161 -12.88 6.83 -1.05
CA ASN A 161 -12.25 5.97 -2.03
C ASN A 161 -12.13 4.54 -1.49
N SER A 162 -12.40 3.56 -2.35
CA SER A 162 -12.37 2.14 -2.00
C SER A 162 -11.80 1.26 -3.09
N SER A 163 -11.56 0.01 -2.75
CA SER A 163 -11.28 -1.05 -3.72
C SER A 163 -11.98 -2.35 -3.33
N GLU A 164 -12.32 -3.15 -4.33
CA GLU A 164 -13.04 -4.41 -4.24
C GLU A 164 -12.33 -5.48 -5.06
N VAL A 165 -12.52 -6.73 -4.70
CA VAL A 165 -12.09 -7.88 -5.50
C VAL A 165 -13.34 -8.60 -6.01
N VAL A 166 -13.41 -8.78 -7.32
CA VAL A 166 -14.55 -9.42 -8.00
C VAL A 166 -14.08 -10.61 -8.83
N THR A 167 -14.87 -11.67 -8.86
CA THR A 167 -14.56 -12.87 -9.66
C THR A 167 -14.82 -12.64 -11.14
N GLU A 168 -15.80 -11.80 -11.46
CA GLU A 168 -16.18 -11.47 -12.84
C GLU A 168 -16.20 -9.95 -13.04
N GLY A 169 -15.89 -9.53 -14.27
CA GLY A 169 -15.89 -8.10 -14.61
C GLY A 169 -14.75 -7.33 -13.96
N GLY A 170 -15.10 -6.17 -13.38
CA GLY A 170 -14.17 -5.24 -12.76
C GLY A 170 -13.73 -4.12 -13.70
N ASN A 171 -13.41 -2.95 -13.11
CA ASN A 171 -13.01 -1.76 -13.86
C ASN A 171 -11.50 -1.54 -13.92
N CYS A 172 -10.70 -2.36 -13.22
CA CYS A 172 -9.24 -2.31 -13.34
C CYS A 172 -8.80 -2.94 -14.66
N PRO A 173 -8.11 -2.21 -15.55
CA PRO A 173 -7.74 -2.73 -16.87
C PRO A 173 -6.60 -3.75 -16.83
N SER A 174 -5.87 -3.89 -15.71
CA SER A 174 -4.66 -4.71 -15.64
C SER A 174 -4.86 -6.16 -16.05
N SER A 175 -6.01 -6.77 -15.73
CA SER A 175 -6.34 -8.15 -16.11
C SER A 175 -6.40 -8.37 -17.62
N LYS A 176 -6.70 -7.31 -18.38
CA LYS A 176 -6.74 -7.30 -19.86
C LYS A 176 -5.43 -6.82 -20.49
N GLN A 177 -4.44 -6.43 -19.68
CA GLN A 177 -3.16 -5.84 -20.07
C GLN A 177 -1.97 -6.70 -19.57
N GLY A 178 -2.11 -8.02 -19.57
CA GLY A 178 -1.06 -8.93 -19.08
C GLY A 178 -0.72 -8.71 -17.60
N ASN A 179 -1.70 -8.31 -16.80
CA ASN A 179 -1.54 -7.93 -15.38
C ASN A 179 -0.63 -6.71 -15.17
N GLN A 180 -0.55 -5.79 -16.13
CA GLN A 180 0.23 -4.56 -16.04
C GLN A 180 -0.66 -3.33 -16.00
N CYS A 181 -0.24 -2.31 -15.26
CA CYS A 181 -0.97 -1.04 -15.19
C CYS A 181 -0.73 -0.14 -16.42
N LEU A 182 0.38 -0.33 -17.13
CA LEU A 182 0.80 0.54 -18.22
C LEU A 182 0.64 2.02 -17.85
N ASP A 183 -0.14 2.80 -18.64
CA ASP A 183 -0.39 4.23 -18.38
C ASP A 183 -1.52 4.51 -17.41
N CYS A 184 -2.23 3.47 -16.92
CA CYS A 184 -3.30 3.63 -15.95
C CYS A 184 -2.75 4.14 -14.60
N ARG A 185 -3.40 5.18 -14.06
CA ARG A 185 -3.08 5.78 -12.74
C ARG A 185 -4.31 5.87 -11.83
N ALA A 186 -5.36 5.12 -12.13
CA ALA A 186 -6.65 5.15 -11.43
C ALA A 186 -6.53 4.96 -9.90
N CYS A 187 -5.58 4.14 -9.44
CA CYS A 187 -5.38 3.91 -7.99
C CYS A 187 -4.95 5.18 -7.23
N TRP A 188 -4.29 6.12 -7.92
CA TRP A 188 -3.82 7.41 -7.38
C TRP A 188 -4.76 8.57 -7.66
N ASP A 189 -5.90 8.32 -8.31
CA ASP A 189 -6.88 9.36 -8.67
C ASP A 189 -8.01 9.41 -7.65
N PRO A 190 -8.15 10.50 -6.85
CA PRO A 190 -9.22 10.63 -5.87
C PRO A 190 -10.62 10.75 -6.50
N ALA A 191 -10.73 11.15 -7.77
CA ALA A 191 -12.01 11.26 -8.47
C ALA A 191 -12.63 9.87 -8.74
N ILE A 192 -11.80 8.82 -8.82
CA ILE A 192 -12.29 7.45 -8.99
C ILE A 192 -12.67 6.88 -7.64
N LYS A 193 -13.96 6.76 -7.37
CA LYS A 193 -14.48 6.32 -6.07
C LYS A 193 -14.08 4.88 -5.74
N THR A 194 -14.33 3.94 -6.65
CA THR A 194 -14.10 2.50 -6.42
C THR A 194 -13.30 1.87 -7.54
N ILE A 195 -12.27 1.12 -7.18
CA ILE A 195 -11.50 0.27 -8.11
C ILE A 195 -11.88 -1.19 -7.85
N GLN A 196 -12.29 -1.90 -8.91
CA GLN A 196 -12.61 -3.31 -8.84
C GLN A 196 -11.52 -4.13 -9.52
N TYR A 197 -10.79 -4.89 -8.73
CA TYR A 197 -9.76 -5.81 -9.21
C TYR A 197 -10.37 -7.18 -9.48
N LYS A 198 -9.97 -7.82 -10.59
CA LYS A 198 -10.32 -9.22 -10.84
C LYS A 198 -9.58 -10.11 -9.84
N ALA A 199 -10.27 -11.09 -9.26
CA ALA A 199 -9.65 -12.13 -8.44
C ALA A 199 -8.62 -12.93 -9.26
N HIS A 200 -7.54 -13.34 -8.63
CA HIS A 200 -6.46 -14.12 -9.22
C HIS A 200 -6.64 -15.61 -8.93
#